data_554b919d47da56dab74e6712566f2859
#
_entry.id   554b919d47da56dab74e6712566f2859
#
_cell.length_a   1.000
_cell.length_b   1.000
_cell.length_c   1.000
_cell.angle_alpha   90.00
_cell.angle_beta   90.00
_cell.angle_gamma   90.00
#
_symmetry.space_group_name_H-M   'P 1'
#
loop_
_entity.id
_entity.type
_entity.pdbx_description
1 polymer ?
#
loop_
_entity_poly.entity_id
_entity_poly.type
_entity_poly.pdbx_seq_one_letter_code
_entity_poly.pdbx_strand_id
1 'polypeptide(L)'
;MIKVLGIKIIDRIKEAGLTQDVLSRYASVITTRLGFHEVTDSVCSREAYIILHLNGDSIDSGKLKSEVNALGGVVIREMMFTSEKETLNVESGKGSVEILGILVERNPEVIKSVQKILTAYGCNIRTRLGINEVFFREPAGLIILELKGDEKQRILLEKDLKALKQVHVRTMVF
;
A
#
# COMPACT_ATOMS: atom_id res chain seq x y z
N MET A 1 -0.71 7.84 13.71
CA MET A 1 -0.58 6.54 13.03
C MET A 1 -1.14 6.66 11.62
N ILE A 2 -0.41 6.17 10.61
CA ILE A 2 -0.88 6.05 9.23
C ILE A 2 -1.22 4.59 9.01
N LYS A 3 -2.40 4.32 8.46
CA LYS A 3 -2.85 2.96 8.20
C LYS A 3 -3.15 2.81 6.71
N VAL A 4 -2.49 1.84 6.08
CA VAL A 4 -2.71 1.47 4.68
C VAL A 4 -3.23 0.04 4.66
N LEU A 5 -4.42 -0.16 4.10
CA LEU A 5 -5.07 -1.45 3.98
C LEU A 5 -4.99 -1.92 2.53
N GLY A 6 -4.43 -3.09 2.32
CA GLY A 6 -4.43 -3.78 1.03
C GLY A 6 -5.49 -4.88 1.02
N ILE A 7 -6.30 -4.92 -0.02
CA ILE A 7 -7.36 -5.90 -0.23
C ILE A 7 -7.11 -6.58 -1.57
N LYS A 8 -6.91 -7.89 -1.56
CA LYS A 8 -6.95 -8.73 -2.76
C LYS A 8 -8.34 -9.33 -2.89
N ILE A 9 -8.96 -9.17 -4.04
CA ILE A 9 -10.23 -9.80 -4.42
C ILE A 9 -9.91 -10.96 -5.34
N ILE A 10 -10.26 -12.19 -4.94
CA ILE A 10 -9.93 -13.42 -5.68
C ILE A 10 -10.75 -13.54 -6.97
N ASP A 11 -12.03 -13.18 -6.90
CA ASP A 11 -12.91 -13.15 -8.06
C ASP A 11 -13.70 -11.83 -8.12
N ARG A 12 -13.16 -10.84 -8.86
CA ARG A 12 -13.75 -9.50 -8.96
C ARG A 12 -15.13 -9.49 -9.61
N ILE A 13 -15.43 -10.46 -10.47
CA ILE A 13 -16.77 -10.54 -11.11
C ILE A 13 -17.81 -10.87 -10.06
N LYS A 14 -17.45 -11.69 -9.08
CA LYS A 14 -18.35 -12.17 -8.04
C LYS A 14 -18.37 -11.26 -6.82
N GLU A 15 -17.21 -10.80 -6.38
CA GLU A 15 -17.03 -10.18 -5.07
C GLU A 15 -16.89 -8.64 -5.10
N ALA A 16 -16.65 -8.02 -6.29
CA ALA A 16 -16.39 -6.59 -6.36
C ALA A 16 -17.59 -5.74 -5.90
N GLY A 17 -18.81 -6.16 -6.20
CA GLY A 17 -20.03 -5.46 -5.78
C GLY A 17 -20.15 -5.40 -4.25
N LEU A 18 -20.06 -6.55 -3.59
CA LEU A 18 -20.11 -6.65 -2.13
C LEU A 18 -18.98 -5.85 -1.46
N THR A 19 -17.76 -5.95 -2.00
CA THR A 19 -16.64 -5.16 -1.51
C THR A 19 -16.91 -3.66 -1.66
N GLN A 20 -17.44 -3.22 -2.81
CA GLN A 20 -17.79 -1.82 -3.06
C GLN A 20 -18.85 -1.31 -2.06
N ASP A 21 -19.85 -2.11 -1.75
CA ASP A 21 -20.91 -1.75 -0.80
C ASP A 21 -20.34 -1.52 0.60
N VAL A 22 -19.44 -2.40 1.05
CA VAL A 22 -18.74 -2.20 2.32
C VAL A 22 -17.91 -0.92 2.28
N LEU A 23 -17.07 -0.72 1.25
CA LEU A 23 -16.22 0.48 1.15
C LEU A 23 -17.04 1.77 1.11
N SER A 24 -18.22 1.75 0.50
CA SER A 24 -19.11 2.93 0.42
C SER A 24 -19.70 3.30 1.78
N ARG A 25 -20.03 2.32 2.63
CA ARG A 25 -20.50 2.59 4.00
C ARG A 25 -19.45 3.27 4.88
N TYR A 26 -18.19 3.00 4.62
CA TYR A 26 -17.05 3.54 5.36
C TYR A 26 -16.28 4.63 4.60
N ALA A 27 -16.89 5.27 3.61
CA ALA A 27 -16.24 6.29 2.79
C ALA A 27 -15.63 7.43 3.61
N SER A 28 -16.24 7.78 4.76
CA SER A 28 -15.75 8.85 5.65
C SER A 28 -14.37 8.59 6.26
N VAL A 29 -13.95 7.33 6.37
CA VAL A 29 -12.61 6.97 6.91
C VAL A 29 -11.61 6.62 5.82
N ILE A 30 -12.02 6.61 4.54
CA ILE A 30 -11.15 6.34 3.40
C ILE A 30 -10.70 7.66 2.79
N THR A 31 -9.43 8.02 2.99
CA THR A 31 -8.85 9.26 2.42
C THR A 31 -8.45 9.06 0.97
N THR A 32 -7.90 7.89 0.63
CA THR A 32 -7.45 7.58 -0.72
C THR A 32 -7.75 6.13 -1.05
N ARG A 33 -8.16 5.89 -2.28
CA ARG A 33 -8.40 4.56 -2.82
C ARG A 33 -7.70 4.41 -4.17
N LEU A 34 -6.94 3.33 -4.33
CA LEU A 34 -6.35 2.89 -5.59
C LEU A 34 -6.84 1.46 -5.85
N GLY A 35 -7.46 1.23 -7.00
CA GLY A 35 -7.84 -0.11 -7.47
C GLY A 35 -7.11 -0.46 -8.76
N PHE A 36 -6.65 -1.70 -8.88
CA PHE A 36 -6.01 -2.20 -10.09
C PHE A 36 -6.21 -3.71 -10.26
N HIS A 37 -6.04 -4.19 -11.45
CA HIS A 37 -6.00 -5.61 -11.80
C HIS A 37 -5.06 -5.83 -12.98
N GLU A 38 -4.56 -7.02 -13.12
CA GLU A 38 -3.70 -7.34 -14.25
C GLU A 38 -4.52 -7.46 -15.55
N VAL A 39 -4.00 -6.84 -16.60
CA VAL A 39 -4.55 -6.93 -17.95
C VAL A 39 -3.41 -7.36 -18.86
N THR A 40 -3.62 -8.43 -19.61
CA THR A 40 -2.76 -8.85 -20.72
C THR A 40 -3.53 -8.74 -22.04
N ASP A 41 -2.86 -8.82 -23.16
CA ASP A 41 -3.48 -8.69 -24.50
C ASP A 41 -4.63 -9.69 -24.75
N SER A 42 -4.64 -10.80 -24.02
CA SER A 42 -5.62 -11.89 -24.20
C SER A 42 -6.48 -12.18 -22.97
N VAL A 43 -6.09 -11.71 -21.78
CA VAL A 43 -6.77 -12.08 -20.53
C VAL A 43 -6.87 -10.87 -19.58
N CYS A 44 -8.07 -10.63 -19.08
CA CYS A 44 -8.32 -9.74 -17.97
C CYS A 44 -8.39 -10.58 -16.68
N SER A 45 -7.47 -10.37 -15.76
CA SER A 45 -7.41 -11.14 -14.51
C SER A 45 -8.74 -11.07 -13.75
N ARG A 46 -9.15 -12.20 -13.19
CA ARG A 46 -10.28 -12.25 -12.25
C ARG A 46 -9.90 -11.68 -10.88
N GLU A 47 -8.62 -11.67 -10.56
CA GLU A 47 -8.12 -11.04 -9.34
C GLU A 47 -8.08 -9.52 -9.49
N ALA A 48 -8.35 -8.81 -8.41
CA ALA A 48 -8.18 -7.37 -8.31
C ALA A 48 -7.61 -6.98 -6.95
N TYR A 49 -6.99 -5.82 -6.91
CA TYR A 49 -6.34 -5.29 -5.72
C TYR A 49 -6.87 -3.89 -5.44
N ILE A 50 -7.10 -3.60 -4.16
CA ILE A 50 -7.50 -2.28 -3.70
C ILE A 50 -6.55 -1.87 -2.58
N ILE A 51 -5.96 -0.69 -2.70
CA ILE A 51 -5.15 -0.08 -1.65
C ILE A 51 -5.92 1.11 -1.10
N LEU A 52 -6.12 1.14 0.21
CA LEU A 52 -6.79 2.20 0.93
C LEU A 52 -5.81 2.90 1.86
N HIS A 53 -5.76 4.22 1.82
CA HIS A 53 -5.24 5.02 2.92
C HIS A 53 -6.42 5.40 3.82
N LEU A 54 -6.30 5.07 5.12
CA LEU A 54 -7.36 5.31 6.10
C LEU A 54 -7.03 6.51 6.99
N ASN A 55 -8.05 7.31 7.28
CA ASN A 55 -7.92 8.47 8.16
C ASN A 55 -7.87 8.02 9.63
N GLY A 56 -6.65 7.94 10.17
CA GLY A 56 -6.41 7.69 11.57
C GLY A 56 -6.81 6.30 12.07
N ASP A 57 -6.77 6.18 13.41
CA ASP A 57 -7.14 4.96 14.11
C ASP A 57 -8.53 5.15 14.74
N SER A 58 -9.57 5.06 13.93
CA SER A 58 -10.95 5.18 14.36
C SER A 58 -11.61 3.82 14.57
N ILE A 59 -12.65 3.78 15.40
CA ILE A 59 -13.48 2.58 15.57
C ILE A 59 -14.01 2.10 14.21
N ASP A 60 -14.33 3.02 13.32
CA ASP A 60 -14.88 2.71 12.01
C ASP A 60 -13.84 2.15 11.04
N SER A 61 -12.56 2.51 11.17
CA SER A 61 -11.50 1.84 10.42
C SER A 61 -11.30 0.38 10.85
N GLY A 62 -11.50 0.09 12.13
CA GLY A 62 -11.52 -1.28 12.66
C GLY A 62 -12.73 -2.09 12.15
N LYS A 63 -13.92 -1.48 12.15
CA LYS A 63 -15.14 -2.11 11.62
C LYS A 63 -15.03 -2.37 10.12
N LEU A 64 -14.54 -1.40 9.34
CA LEU A 64 -14.27 -1.59 7.90
C LEU A 64 -13.41 -2.83 7.66
N LYS A 65 -12.28 -2.95 8.36
CA LYS A 65 -11.39 -4.12 8.26
C LYS A 65 -12.12 -5.42 8.58
N SER A 66 -12.90 -5.43 9.67
CA SER A 66 -13.66 -6.62 10.09
C SER A 66 -14.72 -7.01 9.07
N GLU A 67 -15.49 -6.07 8.53
CA GLU A 67 -16.53 -6.33 7.55
C GLU A 67 -15.94 -6.80 6.20
N VAL A 68 -14.86 -6.17 5.73
CA VAL A 68 -14.17 -6.64 4.51
C VAL A 68 -13.61 -8.04 4.72
N ASN A 69 -13.03 -8.33 5.89
CA ASN A 69 -12.49 -9.67 6.19
C ASN A 69 -13.58 -10.74 6.30
N ALA A 70 -14.81 -10.36 6.62
CA ALA A 70 -15.96 -11.25 6.66
C ALA A 70 -16.51 -11.59 5.26
N LEU A 71 -16.11 -10.85 4.22
CA LEU A 71 -16.47 -11.18 2.84
C LEU A 71 -15.70 -12.45 2.41
N GLY A 72 -16.40 -13.39 1.81
CA GLY A 72 -15.75 -14.52 1.15
C GLY A 72 -14.93 -14.05 -0.06
N GLY A 73 -13.84 -14.72 -0.37
CA GLY A 73 -13.05 -14.43 -1.58
C GLY A 73 -12.21 -13.15 -1.54
N VAL A 74 -11.90 -12.62 -0.34
CA VAL A 74 -10.98 -11.51 -0.16
C VAL A 74 -9.81 -11.88 0.77
N VAL A 75 -8.66 -11.27 0.54
CA VAL A 75 -7.49 -11.36 1.43
C VAL A 75 -7.06 -9.95 1.81
N ILE A 76 -6.85 -9.71 3.11
CA ILE A 76 -6.45 -8.40 3.63
C ILE A 76 -4.99 -8.43 4.08
N ARG A 77 -4.30 -7.34 3.82
CA ARG A 77 -2.99 -7.00 4.37
C ARG A 77 -3.02 -5.57 4.89
N GLU A 78 -2.17 -5.26 5.85
CA GLU A 78 -2.11 -3.95 6.49
C GLU A 78 -0.66 -3.50 6.67
N MET A 79 -0.41 -2.22 6.39
CA MET A 79 0.80 -1.53 6.80
C MET A 79 0.43 -0.44 7.80
N MET A 80 1.20 -0.32 8.85
CA MET A 80 1.06 0.77 9.81
C MET A 80 2.38 1.52 9.94
N PHE A 81 2.28 2.85 9.98
CA PHE A 81 3.39 3.72 10.30
C PHE A 81 3.02 4.46 11.58
N THR A 82 3.85 4.33 12.60
CA THR A 82 3.69 5.00 13.90
C THR A 82 4.77 6.05 14.07
N SER A 83 4.56 6.99 14.98
CA SER A 83 5.58 7.98 15.34
C SER A 83 6.74 7.38 16.16
N GLU A 84 6.54 6.21 16.74
CA GLU A 84 7.55 5.44 17.45
C GLU A 84 8.20 4.43 16.51
N LYS A 85 9.51 4.21 16.67
CA LYS A 85 10.32 3.30 15.85
C LYS A 85 10.03 1.82 16.14
N GLU A 86 8.76 1.42 16.22
CA GLU A 86 8.42 0.02 16.35
C GLU A 86 8.45 -0.68 15.00
N THR A 87 9.36 -1.62 14.90
CA THR A 87 9.43 -2.60 13.82
C THR A 87 8.33 -3.64 14.00
N LEU A 88 7.15 -3.37 13.47
CA LEU A 88 6.16 -4.42 13.30
C LEU A 88 6.55 -5.24 12.07
N ASN A 89 7.04 -6.45 12.30
CA ASN A 89 7.29 -7.43 11.25
C ASN A 89 5.95 -7.82 10.62
N VAL A 90 5.73 -7.39 9.38
CA VAL A 90 4.66 -7.94 8.55
C VAL A 90 5.18 -9.25 7.97
N GLU A 91 4.44 -10.33 8.14
CA GLU A 91 4.75 -11.62 7.53
C GLU A 91 4.88 -11.45 6.01
N SER A 92 6.08 -11.70 5.51
CA SER A 92 6.35 -11.76 4.07
C SER A 92 5.82 -13.09 3.54
N GLY A 93 4.61 -13.09 3.01
CA GLY A 93 4.07 -14.21 2.25
C GLY A 93 4.77 -14.30 0.88
N LYS A 94 4.95 -15.51 0.36
CA LYS A 94 5.26 -15.70 -1.08
C LYS A 94 4.00 -15.35 -1.88
N GLY A 95 3.99 -14.19 -2.52
CA GLY A 95 2.86 -13.73 -3.30
C GLY A 95 3.29 -13.12 -4.64
N SER A 96 2.35 -13.01 -5.56
CA SER A 96 2.57 -12.45 -6.91
C SER A 96 2.56 -10.93 -6.93
N VAL A 97 1.96 -10.28 -5.92
CA VAL A 97 1.83 -8.83 -5.84
C VAL A 97 2.48 -8.32 -4.56
N GLU A 98 3.43 -7.43 -4.73
CA GLU A 98 4.17 -6.78 -3.65
C GLU A 98 3.89 -5.28 -3.68
N ILE A 99 3.41 -4.76 -2.54
CA ILE A 99 3.11 -3.34 -2.35
C ILE A 99 4.08 -2.78 -1.32
N LEU A 100 4.81 -1.74 -1.70
CA LEU A 100 5.75 -1.03 -0.84
C LEU A 100 5.17 0.32 -0.44
N GLY A 101 5.06 0.58 0.86
CA GLY A 101 4.71 1.88 1.42
C GLY A 101 5.96 2.59 1.92
N ILE A 102 6.14 3.83 1.51
CA ILE A 102 7.31 4.66 1.83
C ILE A 102 6.81 5.97 2.42
N LEU A 103 7.02 6.17 3.71
CA LEU A 103 6.77 7.45 4.37
C LEU A 103 8.07 8.26 4.37
N VAL A 104 8.01 9.46 3.80
CA VAL A 104 9.15 10.38 3.66
C VAL A 104 8.87 11.64 4.44
N GLU A 105 9.70 11.96 5.41
CA GLU A 105 9.64 13.26 6.12
C GLU A 105 9.98 14.39 5.14
N ARG A 106 9.39 15.58 5.36
CA ARG A 106 9.51 16.71 4.43
C ARG A 106 10.87 17.38 4.52
N ASN A 107 11.90 16.69 4.04
CA ASN A 107 13.25 17.19 3.88
C ASN A 107 13.62 17.18 2.38
N PRO A 108 13.91 18.33 1.76
CA PRO A 108 14.19 18.41 0.31
C PRO A 108 15.31 17.47 -0.16
N GLU A 109 16.35 17.30 0.61
CA GLU A 109 17.49 16.43 0.23
C GLU A 109 17.10 14.95 0.32
N VAL A 110 16.30 14.57 1.33
CA VAL A 110 15.76 13.22 1.44
C VAL A 110 14.80 12.92 0.29
N ILE A 111 13.92 13.87 -0.04
CA ILE A 111 12.99 13.75 -1.17
C ILE A 111 13.75 13.53 -2.48
N LYS A 112 14.81 14.30 -2.74
CA LYS A 112 15.67 14.11 -3.93
C LYS A 112 16.32 12.74 -3.95
N SER A 113 16.82 12.28 -2.81
CA SER A 113 17.46 10.95 -2.68
C SER A 113 16.46 9.83 -2.97
N VAL A 114 15.25 9.91 -2.40
CA VAL A 114 14.16 8.98 -2.68
C VAL A 114 13.83 8.98 -4.18
N GLN A 115 13.65 10.16 -4.80
CA GLN A 115 13.35 10.26 -6.22
C GLN A 115 14.43 9.63 -7.10
N LYS A 116 15.72 9.82 -6.75
CA LYS A 116 16.85 9.22 -7.46
C LYS A 116 16.79 7.68 -7.40
N ILE A 117 16.53 7.12 -6.22
CA ILE A 117 16.38 5.67 -6.05
C ILE A 117 15.19 5.17 -6.88
N LEU A 118 14.01 5.79 -6.74
CA LEU A 118 12.82 5.37 -7.49
C LEU A 118 13.01 5.45 -9.02
N THR A 119 13.80 6.40 -9.50
CA THR A 119 14.16 6.51 -10.92
C THR A 119 15.10 5.37 -11.34
N ALA A 120 16.10 5.04 -10.52
CA ALA A 120 17.05 3.96 -10.82
C ALA A 120 16.35 2.58 -10.91
N TYR A 121 15.33 2.35 -10.08
CA TYR A 121 14.55 1.12 -10.05
C TYR A 121 13.23 1.21 -10.82
N GLY A 122 13.05 2.19 -11.69
CA GLY A 122 11.78 2.45 -12.39
C GLY A 122 11.21 1.24 -13.15
N CYS A 123 12.06 0.37 -13.70
CA CYS A 123 11.63 -0.87 -14.36
C CYS A 123 10.96 -1.89 -13.44
N ASN A 124 11.17 -1.75 -12.13
CA ASN A 124 10.58 -2.63 -11.10
C ASN A 124 9.34 -2.01 -10.44
N ILE A 125 8.92 -0.83 -10.86
CA ILE A 125 7.75 -0.13 -10.36
C ILE A 125 6.67 -0.15 -11.45
N ARG A 126 5.54 -0.83 -11.19
CA ARG A 126 4.38 -0.84 -12.09
C ARG A 126 3.48 0.37 -11.85
N THR A 127 3.19 0.63 -10.59
CA THR A 127 2.28 1.71 -10.18
C THR A 127 2.92 2.52 -9.07
N ARG A 128 2.74 3.84 -9.11
CA ARG A 128 3.17 4.76 -8.07
C ARG A 128 2.04 5.70 -7.72
N LEU A 129 1.69 5.77 -6.43
CA LEU A 129 0.74 6.72 -5.85
C LEU A 129 1.45 7.56 -4.81
N GLY A 130 1.38 8.88 -4.92
CA GLY A 130 1.87 9.84 -3.92
C GLY A 130 0.71 10.48 -3.18
N ILE A 131 0.80 10.54 -1.86
CA ILE A 131 -0.15 11.20 -0.97
C ILE A 131 0.62 12.20 -0.14
N ASN A 132 0.26 13.48 -0.25
CA ASN A 132 0.89 14.57 0.49
C ASN A 132 -0.12 15.10 1.51
N GLU A 133 0.13 14.81 2.78
CA GLU A 133 -0.71 15.24 3.89
C GLU A 133 0.15 15.65 5.09
N VAL A 134 -0.48 16.16 6.12
CA VAL A 134 0.16 16.35 7.42
C VAL A 134 0.04 15.05 8.21
N PHE A 135 1.13 14.30 8.32
CA PHE A 135 1.19 13.10 9.14
C PHE A 135 1.91 13.39 10.44
N PHE A 136 1.39 12.88 11.55
CA PHE A 136 1.98 13.07 12.89
C PHE A 136 2.22 14.54 13.28
N ARG A 137 1.37 15.46 12.80
CA ARG A 137 1.49 16.94 12.95
C ARG A 137 2.67 17.56 12.18
N GLU A 138 3.36 16.78 11.38
CA GLU A 138 4.47 17.21 10.53
C GLU A 138 4.14 16.97 9.06
N PRO A 139 4.58 17.86 8.16
CA PRO A 139 4.43 17.62 6.74
C PRO A 139 5.26 16.40 6.30
N ALA A 140 4.63 15.44 5.68
CA ALA A 140 5.28 14.26 5.13
C ALA A 140 4.62 13.81 3.82
N GLY A 141 5.31 12.97 3.06
CA GLY A 141 4.78 12.32 1.87
C GLY A 141 4.69 10.81 2.08
N LEU A 142 3.54 10.23 1.76
CA LEU A 142 3.39 8.78 1.68
C LEU A 142 3.41 8.37 0.20
N ILE A 143 4.33 7.49 -0.17
CA ILE A 143 4.42 6.91 -1.52
C ILE A 143 4.05 5.45 -1.42
N ILE A 144 3.14 5.00 -2.28
CA ILE A 144 2.75 3.60 -2.40
C ILE A 144 3.17 3.11 -3.78
N LEU A 145 3.92 2.02 -3.82
CA LEU A 145 4.41 1.39 -5.04
C LEU A 145 3.83 -0.01 -5.16
N GLU A 146 3.38 -0.37 -6.35
CA GLU A 146 3.22 -1.75 -6.77
C GLU A 146 4.52 -2.17 -7.46
N LEU A 147 5.17 -3.20 -6.94
CA LEU A 147 6.43 -3.70 -7.46
C LEU A 147 6.22 -4.84 -8.46
N LYS A 148 7.11 -4.95 -9.44
CA LYS A 148 7.12 -6.00 -10.46
C LYS A 148 8.55 -6.41 -10.83
N GLY A 149 8.68 -7.44 -11.65
CA GLY A 149 9.96 -7.84 -12.24
C GLY A 149 10.86 -8.62 -11.29
N ASP A 150 12.16 -8.46 -11.45
CA ASP A 150 13.17 -9.25 -10.76
C ASP A 150 13.15 -9.05 -9.24
N GLU A 151 13.05 -10.17 -8.50
CA GLU A 151 12.96 -10.17 -7.04
C GLU A 151 14.20 -9.57 -6.38
N LYS A 152 15.39 -9.84 -6.92
CA LYS A 152 16.65 -9.30 -6.36
C LYS A 152 16.69 -7.77 -6.47
N GLN A 153 16.18 -7.23 -7.57
CA GLN A 153 16.11 -5.78 -7.77
C GLN A 153 15.08 -5.15 -6.81
N ARG A 154 13.96 -5.81 -6.54
CA ARG A 154 12.96 -5.34 -5.57
C ARG A 154 13.52 -5.33 -4.16
N ILE A 155 14.25 -6.35 -3.76
CA ILE A 155 14.95 -6.42 -2.46
C ILE A 155 16.00 -5.30 -2.34
N LEU A 156 16.76 -5.04 -3.41
CA LEU A 156 17.75 -3.95 -3.43
C LEU A 156 17.08 -2.58 -3.32
N LEU A 157 15.99 -2.33 -4.05
CA LEU A 157 15.19 -1.11 -3.93
C LEU A 157 14.75 -0.86 -2.48
N GLU A 158 14.17 -1.87 -1.83
CA GLU A 158 13.73 -1.78 -0.45
C GLU A 158 14.89 -1.49 0.50
N LYS A 159 16.02 -2.18 0.32
CA LYS A 159 17.26 -1.98 1.09
C LYS A 159 17.78 -0.55 0.95
N ASP A 160 17.87 -0.04 -0.28
CA ASP A 160 18.40 1.31 -0.55
C ASP A 160 17.49 2.39 0.04
N LEU A 161 16.18 2.20 -0.01
CA LEU A 161 15.23 3.10 0.64
C LEU A 161 15.35 3.07 2.17
N LYS A 162 15.47 1.88 2.77
CA LYS A 162 15.65 1.71 4.22
C LYS A 162 16.97 2.30 4.74
N ALA A 163 17.97 2.43 3.89
CA ALA A 163 19.26 3.04 4.25
C ALA A 163 19.19 4.57 4.41
N LEU A 164 18.15 5.21 3.86
CA LEU A 164 17.96 6.64 4.01
C LEU A 164 17.43 6.98 5.41
N LYS A 165 18.02 7.98 6.05
CA LYS A 165 17.46 8.56 7.28
C LYS A 165 16.16 9.29 6.95
N GLN A 166 15.20 9.31 7.88
CA GLN A 166 13.91 9.99 7.71
C GLN A 166 13.01 9.36 6.61
N VAL A 167 13.27 8.10 6.27
CA VAL A 167 12.44 7.30 5.37
C VAL A 167 12.02 6.03 6.09
N HIS A 168 10.72 5.78 6.13
CA HIS A 168 10.15 4.60 6.74
C HIS A 168 9.49 3.74 5.67
N VAL A 169 9.92 2.48 5.58
CA VAL A 169 9.46 1.55 4.55
C VAL A 169 8.68 0.40 5.18
N ARG A 170 7.56 0.05 4.58
CA ARG A 170 6.73 -1.11 4.93
C ARG A 170 6.33 -1.86 3.66
N THR A 171 6.15 -3.17 3.79
CA THR A 171 5.83 -4.05 2.65
C THR A 171 4.59 -4.88 2.97
N MET A 172 3.73 -5.07 1.96
CA MET A 172 2.65 -6.06 1.94
C MET A 172 2.88 -6.99 0.75
N VAL A 173 2.68 -8.29 0.94
CA VAL A 173 2.75 -9.30 -0.12
C VAL A 173 1.44 -10.09 -0.16
N PHE A 174 0.88 -10.27 -1.37
CA PHE A 174 -0.37 -11.02 -1.61
C PHE A 174 -0.15 -12.27 -2.47
#